data_41c6740f981d34bc36ac492f4fb98412
#
_entry.id   41c6740f981d34bc36ac492f4fb98412
#
_cell.length_a   1.000
_cell.length_b   1.000
_cell.length_c   1.000
_cell.angle_alpha   90.00
_cell.angle_beta   90.00
_cell.angle_gamma   90.00
#
_symmetry.space_group_name_H-M   'P 1'
#
loop_
_entity.id
_entity.type
_entity.pdbx_description
1 polymer ?
#
loop_
_entity_poly.entity_id
_entity_poly.type
_entity_poly.pdbx_seq_one_letter_code
_entity_poly.pdbx_strand_id
1 'polypeptide(L)'
;GGQQQRVSIARALAADPSLILADEPTGALDSKTSRQVLDFFKKIHEDGNTVIMITHDNSIAIEAKRVIRIADGKINFDGSSEEYAAVI
;
A
#
# COMPACT_ATOMS: atom_id res chain seq x y z
N GLY A 1 -0.42 -16.66 1.26
CA GLY A 1 0.85 -16.42 0.63
C GLY A 1 0.79 -15.50 -0.58
N GLY A 2 1.94 -15.34 -1.21
CA GLY A 2 2.09 -14.42 -2.34
C GLY A 2 1.18 -14.72 -3.53
N GLN A 3 0.92 -16.00 -3.80
CA GLN A 3 0.04 -16.37 -4.91
C GLN A 3 -1.41 -15.97 -4.66
N GLN A 4 -1.90 -16.14 -3.44
CA GLN A 4 -3.25 -15.72 -3.07
C GLN A 4 -3.40 -14.21 -3.16
N GLN A 5 -2.37 -13.47 -2.74
CA GLN A 5 -2.36 -12.02 -2.84
C GLN A 5 -2.41 -11.57 -4.31
N ARG A 6 -1.63 -12.19 -5.18
CA ARG A 6 -1.64 -11.88 -6.61
C ARG A 6 -2.99 -12.18 -7.27
N VAL A 7 -3.65 -13.28 -6.88
CA VAL A 7 -4.98 -13.61 -7.39
C VAL A 7 -6.00 -12.57 -6.95
N SER A 8 -5.95 -12.13 -5.69
CA SER A 8 -6.83 -11.08 -5.18
C SER A 8 -6.65 -9.76 -5.93
N ILE A 9 -5.40 -9.37 -6.20
CA ILE A 9 -5.08 -8.18 -6.97
C ILE A 9 -5.60 -8.30 -8.39
N ALA A 10 -5.40 -9.45 -9.04
CA ALA A 10 -5.87 -9.69 -10.40
C ALA A 10 -7.40 -9.60 -10.50
N ARG A 11 -8.12 -10.13 -9.50
CA ARG A 11 -9.58 -10.02 -9.44
C ARG A 11 -10.03 -8.56 -9.30
N ALA A 12 -9.35 -7.79 -8.47
CA ALA A 12 -9.65 -6.37 -8.31
C ALA A 12 -9.47 -5.62 -9.63
N LEU A 13 -8.39 -5.90 -10.36
CA LEU A 13 -8.14 -5.30 -11.67
C LEU A 13 -9.14 -5.73 -12.72
N ALA A 14 -9.55 -7.00 -12.72
CA ALA A 14 -10.56 -7.52 -13.65
C ALA A 14 -11.93 -6.86 -13.45
N ALA A 15 -12.22 -6.42 -12.23
CA ALA A 15 -13.43 -5.65 -11.94
C ALA A 15 -13.31 -4.17 -12.34
N ASP A 16 -12.13 -3.75 -12.80
CA ASP A 16 -11.81 -2.39 -13.23
C ASP A 16 -12.20 -1.31 -12.21
N PRO A 17 -11.77 -1.47 -10.93
CA PRO A 17 -12.08 -0.46 -9.93
C PRO A 17 -11.20 0.78 -10.11
N SER A 18 -11.76 1.95 -9.88
CA SER A 18 -10.99 3.19 -9.80
C SER A 18 -10.27 3.33 -8.47
N LEU A 19 -10.68 2.54 -7.48
CA LEU A 19 -10.13 2.53 -6.12
C LEU A 19 -9.77 1.10 -5.74
N ILE A 20 -8.53 0.90 -5.31
CA ILE A 20 -8.02 -0.38 -4.82
C ILE A 20 -7.65 -0.22 -3.36
N LEU A 21 -8.20 -1.08 -2.51
CA LEU A 21 -7.88 -1.12 -1.08
C LEU A 21 -7.10 -2.41 -0.79
N ALA A 22 -5.91 -2.27 -0.25
CA ALA A 22 -5.06 -3.38 0.12
C ALA A 22 -4.73 -3.31 1.62
N ASP A 23 -5.14 -4.34 2.37
CA ASP A 23 -4.92 -4.41 3.81
C ASP A 23 -3.74 -5.34 4.09
N GLU A 24 -2.66 -4.80 4.62
CA GLU A 24 -1.41 -5.50 4.91
C GLU A 24 -0.93 -6.36 3.73
N PRO A 25 -0.77 -5.77 2.54
CA PRO A 25 -0.55 -6.57 1.33
C PRO A 25 0.77 -7.32 1.31
N THR A 26 1.72 -6.95 2.16
CA THR A 26 3.05 -7.57 2.22
C THR A 26 3.31 -8.29 3.55
N GLY A 27 2.32 -8.40 4.43
CA GLY A 27 2.51 -8.84 5.82
C GLY A 27 3.07 -10.25 5.99
N ALA A 28 2.77 -11.17 5.07
CA ALA A 28 3.20 -12.57 5.15
C ALA A 28 4.22 -12.95 4.07
N LEU A 29 4.81 -11.97 3.39
CA LEU A 29 5.67 -12.20 2.22
C LEU A 29 7.13 -11.98 2.57
N ASP A 30 8.03 -12.65 1.83
CA ASP A 30 9.46 -12.37 1.89
C ASP A 30 9.78 -11.02 1.22
N SER A 31 11.02 -10.54 1.40
CA SER A 31 11.44 -9.22 0.91
C SER A 31 11.30 -9.06 -0.60
N LYS A 32 11.65 -10.10 -1.35
CA LYS A 32 11.60 -10.07 -2.81
C LYS A 32 10.16 -9.99 -3.31
N THR A 33 9.29 -10.82 -2.75
CA THR A 33 7.87 -10.83 -3.13
C THR A 33 7.18 -9.56 -2.67
N SER A 34 7.52 -9.05 -1.49
CA SER A 34 7.02 -7.76 -1.00
C SER A 34 7.36 -6.64 -1.97
N ARG A 35 8.60 -6.59 -2.48
CA ARG A 35 9.02 -5.58 -3.45
C ARG A 35 8.21 -5.68 -4.74
N GLN A 36 7.95 -6.89 -5.21
CA GLN A 36 7.15 -7.12 -6.43
C GLN A 36 5.71 -6.62 -6.25
N VAL A 37 5.11 -6.88 -5.09
CA VAL A 37 3.75 -6.43 -4.79
C VAL A 37 3.69 -4.90 -4.73
N LEU A 38 4.66 -4.26 -4.07
CA LEU A 38 4.70 -2.80 -3.99
C LEU A 38 4.89 -2.15 -5.36
N ASP A 39 5.76 -2.69 -6.18
CA ASP A 39 5.99 -2.19 -7.55
C ASP A 39 4.74 -2.34 -8.40
N PHE A 40 3.99 -3.43 -8.22
CA PHE A 40 2.72 -3.65 -8.89
C PHE A 40 1.69 -2.59 -8.52
N PHE A 41 1.57 -2.26 -7.23
CA PHE A 41 0.66 -1.19 -6.79
C PHE A 41 1.08 0.18 -7.31
N LYS A 42 2.38 0.47 -7.36
CA LYS A 42 2.88 1.71 -7.94
C LYS A 42 2.50 1.84 -9.40
N LYS A 43 2.62 0.75 -10.16
CA LYS A 43 2.23 0.73 -11.57
C LYS A 43 0.74 0.97 -11.76
N ILE A 44 -0.09 0.33 -10.95
CA ILE A 44 -1.54 0.53 -10.97
C ILE A 44 -1.87 2.00 -10.72
N HIS A 45 -1.20 2.63 -9.77
CA HIS A 45 -1.38 4.04 -9.46
C HIS A 45 -0.95 4.93 -10.65
N GLU A 46 0.18 4.62 -11.26
CA GLU A 46 0.66 5.35 -12.45
C GLU A 46 -0.33 5.25 -13.60
N ASP A 47 -1.06 4.15 -13.71
CA ASP A 47 -2.09 3.94 -14.74
C ASP A 47 -3.40 4.70 -14.44
N GLY A 48 -3.45 5.49 -13.38
CA GLY A 48 -4.58 6.36 -13.07
C GLY A 48 -5.52 5.86 -11.98
N ASN A 49 -5.18 4.76 -11.30
CA ASN A 49 -5.99 4.23 -10.21
C ASN A 49 -5.58 4.82 -8.87
N THR A 50 -6.54 4.95 -7.95
CA THR A 50 -6.25 5.29 -6.56
C THR A 50 -5.97 4.00 -5.79
N VAL A 51 -4.83 3.95 -5.12
CA VAL A 51 -4.44 2.80 -4.30
C VAL A 51 -4.30 3.24 -2.84
N ILE A 52 -5.00 2.56 -1.95
CA ILE A 52 -4.89 2.77 -0.51
C ILE A 52 -4.33 1.48 0.10
N MET A 53 -3.18 1.60 0.77
CA MET A 53 -2.58 0.49 1.50
C MET A 53 -2.70 0.73 2.99
N ILE A 54 -3.11 -0.29 3.73
CA ILE A 54 -3.15 -0.26 5.19
C ILE A 54 -2.00 -1.13 5.69
N THR A 55 -1.11 -0.57 6.49
CA THR A 55 0.05 -1.29 7.00
C THR A 55 0.48 -0.78 8.37
N HIS A 56 1.08 -1.68 9.18
CA HIS A 56 1.75 -1.34 10.42
C HIS A 56 3.26 -1.11 10.22
N ASP A 57 3.77 -1.34 9.03
CA ASP A 57 5.19 -1.26 8.72
C ASP A 57 5.54 0.10 8.11
N ASN A 58 6.31 0.90 8.85
CA ASN A 58 6.73 2.22 8.40
C ASN A 58 7.56 2.17 7.12
N SER A 59 8.34 1.11 6.91
CA SER A 59 9.15 0.97 5.70
C SER A 59 8.27 0.78 4.45
N ILE A 60 7.07 0.24 4.62
CA ILE A 60 6.08 0.12 3.55
C ILE A 60 5.33 1.44 3.38
N ALA A 61 4.95 2.08 4.48
CA ALA A 61 4.19 3.34 4.45
C ALA A 61 4.91 4.42 3.66
N ILE A 62 6.22 4.55 3.82
CA ILE A 62 7.00 5.59 3.12
C ILE A 62 7.15 5.34 1.62
N GLU A 63 6.72 4.19 1.12
CA GLU A 63 6.68 3.91 -0.33
C GLU A 63 5.50 4.61 -1.02
N ALA A 64 4.51 5.06 -0.29
CA ALA A 64 3.38 5.80 -0.82
C ALA A 64 3.73 7.29 -0.99
N LYS A 65 2.92 8.03 -1.72
CA LYS A 65 3.09 9.49 -1.85
C LYS A 65 2.57 10.23 -0.64
N ARG A 66 1.46 9.75 -0.06
CA ARG A 66 0.81 10.34 1.10
C ARG A 66 0.69 9.30 2.19
N VAL A 67 0.99 9.71 3.41
CA VAL A 67 0.86 8.85 4.60
C VAL A 67 -0.14 9.47 5.55
N ILE A 68 -1.08 8.65 6.02
CA ILE A 68 -2.01 9.02 7.08
C ILE A 68 -1.80 8.02 8.21
N ARG A 69 -1.43 8.52 9.39
CA ARG A 69 -1.25 7.68 10.57
C ARG A 69 -2.43 7.85 11.51
N ILE A 70 -3.01 6.72 11.89
CA ILE A 70 -4.14 6.67 12.82
C ILE A 70 -3.71 5.93 14.07
N ALA A 71 -3.97 6.52 15.22
CA ALA A 71 -3.74 5.91 16.52
C ALA A 71 -4.89 6.27 17.45
N ASP A 72 -5.38 5.29 18.21
CA ASP A 72 -6.48 5.46 19.17
C ASP A 72 -7.73 6.12 18.55
N GLY A 73 -8.02 5.74 17.31
CA GLY A 73 -9.18 6.26 16.58
C GLY A 73 -9.02 7.69 16.06
N LYS A 74 -7.82 8.25 16.15
CA LYS A 74 -7.56 9.64 15.72
C LYS A 74 -6.44 9.69 14.71
N ILE A 75 -6.54 10.63 13.76
CA ILE A 75 -5.46 10.93 12.83
C ILE A 75 -4.42 11.78 13.58
N ASN A 76 -3.18 11.27 13.67
CA ASN A 76 -2.08 11.99 14.30
C ASN A 76 -0.98 12.41 13.32
N PHE A 77 -1.11 12.05 12.05
CA PHE A 77 -0.24 12.51 10.98
C PHE A 77 -1.00 12.41 9.65
N ASP A 78 -0.83 13.42 8.81
CA ASP A 78 -1.31 13.42 7.42
C ASP A 78 -0.38 14.32 6.61
N GLY A 79 0.39 13.73 5.72
CA GLY A 79 1.35 14.45 4.92
C GLY A 79 2.05 13.58 3.88
N SER A 80 3.09 14.10 3.27
CA SER A 80 3.88 13.35 2.30
C SER A 80 4.70 12.25 2.98
N SER A 81 5.12 11.25 2.18
CA SER A 81 6.01 10.20 2.68
C SER A 81 7.35 10.78 3.14
N GLU A 82 7.84 11.84 2.50
CA GLU A 82 9.08 12.51 2.89
C GLU A 82 8.94 13.16 4.27
N GLU A 83 7.84 13.84 4.51
CA GLU A 83 7.54 14.43 5.82
C GLU A 83 7.41 13.36 6.90
N TYR A 84 6.74 12.25 6.59
CA TYR A 84 6.58 11.14 7.52
C TYR A 84 7.91 10.49 7.88
N ALA A 85 8.76 10.27 6.88
CA ALA A 85 10.10 9.68 7.08
C ALA A 85 10.97 10.54 8.00
N ALA A 86 10.75 11.84 8.03
CA ALA A 86 11.51 12.76 8.89
C ALA A 86 11.09 12.68 10.37
N VAL A 87 9.92 12.15 10.69
CA VAL A 87 9.39 12.11 12.05
C VAL A 87 9.30 10.71 12.66
N ILE A 88 9.61 9.65 11.90
CA ILE A 88 9.60 8.27 12.40
C ILE A 88 10.97 7.78 12.86
#